data_5fe8d3043efa47db34993e5a89bd4c55
#
_entry.id   5fe8d3043efa47db34993e5a89bd4c55
#
_cell.length_a   1.000
_cell.length_b   1.000
_cell.length_c   1.000
_cell.angle_alpha   90.00
_cell.angle_beta   90.00
_cell.angle_gamma   90.00
#
_symmetry.space_group_name_H-M   'P 1'
#
loop_
_entity.id
_entity.type
_entity.pdbx_description
1 polymer ?
#
loop_
_entity_poly.entity_id
_entity_poly.type
_entity_poly.pdbx_seq_one_letter_code
_entity_poly.pdbx_strand_id
1 'polypeptide(L)'
;MIDYRKQYEEKLTTPEEAVKIVKDGMWLDYAHALSVPNLLDKALAKRAEELNEVFVRGYLIYHPIQILEANKRLNRDVFVWNSWFMQGQDRRMAKEARAFFVPMRYAEQPEMYRRPDDVETVDVLFIQTCGMDQNGNFNLGPCIASTREAIQR
;
A
#
# COMPACT_ATOMS: atom_id res chain seq x y z
N MET A 1 -1.52 -27.99 17.82
CA MET A 1 -2.44 -26.84 17.65
C MET A 1 -1.57 -25.61 17.39
N ILE A 2 -1.90 -24.81 16.38
CA ILE A 2 -1.12 -23.60 16.05
C ILE A 2 -1.38 -22.55 17.12
N ASP A 3 -0.33 -22.02 17.73
CA ASP A 3 -0.43 -20.89 18.65
C ASP A 3 -0.28 -19.58 17.87
N TYR A 4 -1.41 -19.05 17.41
CA TYR A 4 -1.47 -17.82 16.62
C TYR A 4 -0.99 -16.60 17.43
N ARG A 5 -1.20 -16.60 18.75
CA ARG A 5 -0.75 -15.50 19.61
C ARG A 5 0.76 -15.41 19.68
N LYS A 6 1.40 -16.54 19.87
CA LYS A 6 2.86 -16.62 19.86
C LYS A 6 3.44 -16.19 18.51
N GLN A 7 2.85 -16.68 17.40
CA GLN A 7 3.29 -16.25 16.06
C GLN A 7 3.13 -14.75 15.84
N TYR A 8 2.05 -14.16 16.33
CA TYR A 8 1.81 -12.72 16.23
C TYR A 8 2.87 -11.94 17.02
N GLU A 9 3.12 -12.32 18.27
CA GLU A 9 4.11 -11.67 19.13
C GLU A 9 5.54 -11.75 18.55
N GLU A 10 5.90 -12.88 17.96
CA GLU A 10 7.20 -13.08 17.30
C GLU A 10 7.38 -12.21 16.03
N LYS A 11 6.29 -11.86 15.36
CA LYS A 11 6.31 -11.03 14.15
C LYS A 11 6.07 -9.55 14.42
N LEU A 12 5.62 -9.20 15.62
CA LEU A 12 5.34 -7.82 15.98
C LEU A 12 6.64 -7.01 16.01
N THR A 13 6.65 -5.91 15.27
CA THR A 13 7.84 -5.06 15.16
C THR A 13 7.45 -3.58 15.00
N THR A 14 8.44 -2.70 14.91
CA THR A 14 8.21 -1.28 14.68
C THR A 14 7.91 -1.00 13.21
N PRO A 15 7.22 0.10 12.88
CA PRO A 15 7.02 0.51 11.49
C PRO A 15 8.32 0.65 10.70
N GLU A 16 9.37 1.17 11.32
CA GLU A 16 10.69 1.35 10.73
C GLU A 16 11.34 0.01 10.36
N GLU A 17 11.19 -1.01 11.18
CA GLU A 17 11.68 -2.36 10.85
C GLU A 17 10.80 -3.02 9.78
N ALA A 18 9.47 -2.90 9.93
CA ALA A 18 8.53 -3.52 8.99
C ALA A 18 8.74 -3.06 7.54
N VAL A 19 9.00 -1.77 7.33
CA VAL A 19 9.19 -1.23 5.96
C VAL A 19 10.51 -1.62 5.31
N LYS A 20 11.45 -2.23 6.05
CA LYS A 20 12.72 -2.73 5.47
C LYS A 20 12.54 -3.85 4.46
N ILE A 21 11.39 -4.51 4.45
CA ILE A 21 11.03 -5.52 3.45
C ILE A 21 10.91 -4.91 2.05
N VAL A 22 10.54 -3.63 1.94
CA VAL A 22 10.39 -2.94 0.66
C VAL A 22 11.76 -2.67 0.03
N LYS A 23 11.91 -3.07 -1.22
CA LYS A 23 13.14 -2.93 -2.02
C LYS A 23 12.82 -2.33 -3.39
N ASP A 24 13.84 -1.88 -4.08
CA ASP A 24 13.75 -1.40 -5.46
C ASP A 24 13.12 -2.45 -6.39
N GLY A 25 12.29 -1.99 -7.30
CA GLY A 25 11.58 -2.81 -8.28
C GLY A 25 10.31 -3.49 -7.75
N MET A 26 10.02 -3.41 -6.44
CA MET A 26 8.83 -4.05 -5.87
C MET A 26 7.54 -3.29 -6.16
N TRP A 27 6.45 -4.07 -6.26
CA TRP A 27 5.08 -3.57 -6.29
C TRP A 27 4.47 -3.62 -4.89
N LEU A 28 4.20 -2.44 -4.37
CA LEU A 28 3.61 -2.22 -3.06
C LEU A 28 2.16 -1.75 -3.21
N ASP A 29 1.24 -2.44 -2.58
CA ASP A 29 -0.15 -2.03 -2.53
C ASP A 29 -0.49 -1.37 -1.20
N TYR A 30 -1.12 -0.21 -1.27
CA TYR A 30 -1.78 0.40 -0.12
C TYR A 30 -3.23 -0.03 -0.07
N ALA A 31 -3.70 -0.43 1.10
CA ALA A 31 -5.11 -0.72 1.30
C ALA A 31 -6.00 0.52 1.05
N HIS A 32 -7.30 0.32 0.97
CA HIS A 32 -8.25 1.34 0.55
C HIS A 32 -8.63 2.32 1.67
N ALA A 33 -8.78 3.57 1.30
CA ALA A 33 -9.45 4.62 2.07
C ALA A 33 -9.01 4.68 3.55
N LEU A 34 -9.86 4.29 4.49
CA LEU A 34 -9.57 4.31 5.93
C LEU A 34 -8.64 3.19 6.40
N SER A 35 -8.39 2.19 5.57
CA SER A 35 -7.46 1.09 5.89
C SER A 35 -6.02 1.37 5.43
N VAL A 36 -5.74 2.57 4.97
CA VAL A 36 -4.37 2.98 4.60
C VAL A 36 -3.49 3.11 5.84
N PRO A 37 -2.31 2.47 5.85
CA PRO A 37 -1.46 2.38 7.04
C PRO A 37 -0.56 3.61 7.19
N ASN A 38 -1.05 4.66 7.82
CA ASN A 38 -0.35 5.94 8.00
C ASN A 38 1.05 5.82 8.63
N LEU A 39 1.22 4.89 9.57
CA LEU A 39 2.52 4.72 10.26
C LEU A 39 3.56 4.11 9.32
N LEU A 40 3.15 3.12 8.51
CA LEU A 40 4.04 2.49 7.53
C LEU A 40 4.38 3.45 6.39
N ASP A 41 3.42 4.24 5.91
CA ASP A 41 3.65 5.30 4.92
C ASP A 41 4.70 6.30 5.40
N LYS A 42 4.57 6.79 6.64
CA LYS A 42 5.56 7.69 7.26
C LYS A 42 6.94 7.04 7.40
N ALA A 43 6.98 5.79 7.81
CA ALA A 43 8.24 5.06 7.98
C ALA A 43 8.92 4.81 6.62
N LEU A 44 8.14 4.41 5.61
CA LEU A 44 8.65 4.20 4.25
C LEU A 44 9.17 5.50 3.62
N ALA A 45 8.48 6.61 3.82
CA ALA A 45 8.91 7.93 3.34
C ALA A 45 10.29 8.36 3.85
N LYS A 46 10.70 7.91 5.05
CA LYS A 46 12.05 8.17 5.60
C LYS A 46 13.14 7.44 4.82
N ARG A 47 12.79 6.33 4.13
CA ARG A 47 13.72 5.52 3.35
C ARG A 47 13.89 6.00 1.89
N ALA A 48 13.25 7.11 1.53
CA ALA A 48 13.28 7.60 0.15
C ALA A 48 14.69 7.91 -0.39
N GLU A 49 15.67 8.19 0.49
CA GLU A 49 17.06 8.41 0.09
C GLU A 49 17.82 7.12 -0.20
N GLU A 50 17.37 6.01 0.39
CA GLU A 50 17.95 4.67 0.25
C GLU A 50 17.42 3.92 -0.96
N LEU A 51 16.22 4.29 -1.44
CA LEU A 51 15.49 3.60 -2.50
C LEU A 51 15.60 4.39 -3.82
N ASN A 52 15.41 3.70 -4.93
CA ASN A 52 15.45 4.31 -6.26
C ASN A 52 14.10 4.21 -6.99
N GLU A 53 13.47 3.06 -7.00
CA GLU A 53 12.21 2.85 -7.71
C GLU A 53 11.36 1.81 -6.98
N VAL A 54 10.22 2.23 -6.48
CA VAL A 54 9.21 1.35 -5.87
C VAL A 54 7.86 1.71 -6.49
N PHE A 55 7.20 0.74 -7.08
CA PHE A 55 5.87 0.93 -7.68
C PHE A 55 4.81 0.83 -6.60
N VAL A 56 3.95 1.84 -6.49
CA VAL A 56 2.92 1.86 -5.44
C VAL A 56 1.54 2.01 -6.05
N ARG A 57 0.63 1.10 -5.73
CA ARG A 57 -0.78 1.20 -6.07
C ARG A 57 -1.57 1.78 -4.91
N GLY A 58 -2.39 2.76 -5.20
CA GLY A 58 -3.23 3.40 -4.20
C GLY A 58 -4.63 3.70 -4.68
N TYR A 59 -5.54 3.77 -3.73
CA TYR A 59 -6.98 3.93 -3.98
C TYR A 59 -7.60 4.85 -2.95
N LEU A 60 -8.32 5.87 -3.39
CA LEU A 60 -9.22 6.68 -2.55
C LEU A 60 -8.60 7.07 -1.18
N ILE A 61 -7.40 7.63 -1.20
CA ILE A 61 -6.68 7.99 0.04
C ILE A 61 -7.02 9.40 0.46
N TYR A 62 -7.53 9.57 1.69
CA TYR A 62 -8.07 10.83 2.19
C TYR A 62 -7.06 11.72 2.93
N HIS A 63 -5.88 11.22 3.25
CA HIS A 63 -4.84 11.97 3.93
C HIS A 63 -3.61 12.17 3.03
N PRO A 64 -2.73 13.13 3.35
CA PRO A 64 -1.49 13.30 2.60
C PRO A 64 -0.62 12.04 2.64
N ILE A 65 -0.17 11.60 1.46
CA ILE A 65 0.67 10.42 1.30
C ILE A 65 2.13 10.84 1.46
N GLN A 66 2.79 10.34 2.48
CA GLN A 66 4.11 10.80 2.88
C GLN A 66 5.21 10.39 1.91
N ILE A 67 5.09 9.23 1.24
CA ILE A 67 6.03 8.83 0.19
C ILE A 67 6.01 9.80 -0.99
N LEU A 68 4.86 10.37 -1.35
CA LEU A 68 4.75 11.38 -2.41
C LEU A 68 5.34 12.73 -1.97
N GLU A 69 5.17 13.11 -0.71
CA GLU A 69 5.84 14.28 -0.15
C GLU A 69 7.37 14.09 -0.11
N ALA A 70 7.85 12.86 0.13
CA ALA A 70 9.27 12.55 0.04
C ALA A 70 9.80 12.68 -1.39
N ASN A 71 9.10 12.18 -2.40
CA ASN A 71 9.43 12.38 -3.81
C ASN A 71 9.58 13.88 -4.15
N LYS A 72 8.61 14.68 -3.70
CA LYS A 72 8.62 16.13 -3.91
C LYS A 72 9.82 16.79 -3.25
N ARG A 73 10.11 16.44 -1.99
CA ARG A 73 11.26 16.97 -1.24
C ARG A 73 12.58 16.65 -1.94
N LEU A 74 12.73 15.44 -2.45
CA LEU A 74 13.93 14.98 -3.14
C LEU A 74 14.00 15.43 -4.60
N ASN A 75 12.92 15.98 -5.13
CA ASN A 75 12.74 16.25 -6.56
C ASN A 75 13.07 15.02 -7.43
N ARG A 76 12.67 13.82 -6.96
CA ARG A 76 12.94 12.53 -7.59
C ARG A 76 11.76 11.60 -7.35
N ASP A 77 11.35 10.85 -8.37
CA ASP A 77 10.22 9.91 -8.27
C ASP A 77 10.72 8.52 -7.83
N VAL A 78 11.08 8.42 -6.54
CA VAL A 78 11.47 7.16 -5.90
C VAL A 78 10.28 6.21 -5.80
N PHE A 79 9.10 6.75 -5.49
CA PHE A 79 7.86 6.00 -5.40
C PHE A 79 6.98 6.33 -6.60
N VAL A 80 6.85 5.40 -7.52
CA VAL A 80 6.05 5.53 -8.73
C VAL A 80 4.58 5.27 -8.39
N TRP A 81 3.80 6.35 -8.26
CA TRP A 81 2.42 6.27 -7.80
C TRP A 81 1.44 5.95 -8.91
N ASN A 82 0.76 4.82 -8.77
CA ASN A 82 -0.28 4.33 -9.65
C ASN A 82 -1.65 4.46 -8.95
N SER A 83 -2.39 5.50 -9.28
CA SER A 83 -3.71 5.75 -8.70
C SER A 83 -4.80 5.03 -9.49
N TRP A 84 -5.52 4.15 -8.83
CA TRP A 84 -6.68 3.47 -9.40
C TRP A 84 -7.98 4.22 -9.11
N PHE A 85 -7.93 5.23 -8.25
CA PHE A 85 -9.03 6.17 -8.02
C PHE A 85 -8.47 7.54 -7.62
N MET A 86 -8.42 8.46 -8.57
CA MET A 86 -7.81 9.78 -8.35
C MET A 86 -8.64 10.69 -7.44
N GLN A 87 -8.05 11.03 -6.31
CA GLN A 87 -8.49 12.09 -5.41
C GLN A 87 -7.89 13.45 -5.78
N GLY A 88 -8.18 14.49 -4.99
CA GLY A 88 -7.67 15.83 -5.24
C GLY A 88 -6.14 15.93 -5.22
N GLN A 89 -5.46 15.16 -4.35
CA GLN A 89 -3.99 15.13 -4.32
C GLN A 89 -3.41 14.39 -5.53
N ASP A 90 -3.97 13.23 -5.91
CA ASP A 90 -3.51 12.48 -7.09
C ASP A 90 -3.62 13.31 -8.36
N ARG A 91 -4.73 14.06 -8.51
CA ARG A 91 -4.92 14.96 -9.66
C ARG A 91 -3.91 16.09 -9.70
N ARG A 92 -3.49 16.63 -8.53
CA ARG A 92 -2.40 17.61 -8.49
C ARG A 92 -1.08 16.99 -8.89
N MET A 93 -0.75 15.81 -8.35
CA MET A 93 0.46 15.08 -8.69
C MET A 93 0.50 14.67 -10.16
N ALA A 94 -0.63 14.24 -10.74
CA ALA A 94 -0.73 13.89 -12.14
C ALA A 94 -0.50 15.10 -13.07
N LYS A 95 -0.91 16.30 -12.68
CA LYS A 95 -0.59 17.53 -13.43
C LYS A 95 0.91 17.84 -13.45
N GLU A 96 1.63 17.39 -12.45
CA GLU A 96 3.08 17.50 -12.33
C GLU A 96 3.81 16.28 -12.96
N ALA A 97 3.08 15.37 -13.64
CA ALA A 97 3.57 14.09 -14.15
C ALA A 97 4.18 13.16 -13.08
N ARG A 98 3.73 13.27 -11.83
CA ARG A 98 4.22 12.50 -10.67
C ARG A 98 3.25 11.43 -10.17
N ALA A 99 2.16 11.18 -10.89
CA ALA A 99 1.23 10.11 -10.62
C ALA A 99 0.62 9.60 -11.91
N PHE A 100 0.50 8.29 -12.01
CA PHE A 100 -0.16 7.64 -13.12
C PHE A 100 -1.61 7.30 -12.75
N PHE A 101 -2.51 7.44 -13.70
CA PHE A 101 -3.89 7.02 -13.54
C PHE A 101 -4.13 5.72 -14.29
N VAL A 102 -4.64 4.73 -13.59
CA VAL A 102 -5.08 3.46 -14.16
C VAL A 102 -6.61 3.44 -14.15
N PRO A 103 -7.26 3.81 -15.25
CA PRO A 103 -8.71 3.91 -15.31
C PRO A 103 -9.36 2.52 -15.28
N MET A 104 -10.26 2.32 -14.32
CA MET A 104 -11.04 1.10 -14.22
C MET A 104 -12.35 1.37 -13.48
N ARG A 105 -13.33 0.49 -13.62
CA ARG A 105 -14.51 0.50 -12.76
C ARG A 105 -14.17 -0.15 -11.42
N TYR A 106 -14.71 0.38 -10.34
CA TYR A 106 -14.49 -0.16 -9.01
C TYR A 106 -14.80 -1.66 -8.89
N ALA A 107 -15.86 -2.11 -9.56
CA ALA A 107 -16.25 -3.52 -9.60
C ALA A 107 -15.26 -4.43 -10.35
N GLU A 108 -14.36 -3.86 -11.15
CA GLU A 108 -13.34 -4.62 -11.90
C GLU A 108 -12.07 -4.87 -11.07
N GLN A 109 -11.84 -4.11 -10.00
CA GLN A 109 -10.63 -4.25 -9.18
C GLN A 109 -10.37 -5.67 -8.67
N PRO A 110 -11.35 -6.42 -8.12
CA PRO A 110 -11.12 -7.80 -7.70
C PRO A 110 -10.69 -8.71 -8.85
N GLU A 111 -11.25 -8.51 -10.04
CA GLU A 111 -10.88 -9.29 -11.24
C GLU A 111 -9.45 -9.01 -11.70
N MET A 112 -8.99 -7.76 -11.60
CA MET A 112 -7.61 -7.39 -11.93
C MET A 112 -6.61 -8.21 -11.11
N TYR A 113 -6.87 -8.38 -9.81
CA TYR A 113 -6.01 -9.23 -8.96
C TYR A 113 -6.13 -10.72 -9.26
N ARG A 114 -7.26 -11.19 -9.75
CA ARG A 114 -7.48 -12.61 -10.07
C ARG A 114 -6.85 -13.02 -11.40
N ARG A 115 -6.59 -12.07 -12.29
CA ARG A 115 -6.00 -12.31 -13.60
C ARG A 115 -4.50 -12.09 -13.55
N PRO A 116 -3.68 -13.12 -13.77
CA PRO A 116 -2.23 -13.00 -13.62
C PRO A 116 -1.56 -12.03 -14.59
N ASP A 117 -2.19 -11.77 -15.73
CA ASP A 117 -1.62 -10.95 -16.81
C ASP A 117 -2.12 -9.50 -16.81
N ASP A 118 -3.12 -9.16 -15.98
CA ASP A 118 -3.73 -7.84 -15.99
C ASP A 118 -3.02 -6.82 -15.08
N VAL A 119 -2.40 -7.28 -14.00
CA VAL A 119 -1.61 -6.45 -13.08
C VAL A 119 -0.38 -7.19 -12.57
N GLU A 120 0.64 -6.44 -12.25
CA GLU A 120 1.84 -6.96 -11.60
C GLU A 120 1.53 -7.60 -10.25
N THR A 121 2.34 -8.57 -9.86
CA THR A 121 2.24 -9.25 -8.57
C THR A 121 2.34 -8.24 -7.42
N VAL A 122 1.63 -8.51 -6.33
CA VAL A 122 1.76 -7.76 -5.09
C VAL A 122 2.93 -8.35 -4.29
N ASP A 123 4.06 -7.64 -4.25
CA ASP A 123 5.20 -8.07 -3.42
C ASP A 123 4.95 -7.76 -1.95
N VAL A 124 4.33 -6.61 -1.68
CA VAL A 124 4.03 -6.15 -0.33
C VAL A 124 2.67 -5.47 -0.29
N LEU A 125 1.85 -5.82 0.69
CA LEU A 125 0.60 -5.12 0.96
C LEU A 125 0.66 -4.44 2.32
N PHE A 126 0.45 -3.14 2.35
CA PHE A 126 0.30 -2.37 3.57
C PHE A 126 -1.18 -2.14 3.90
N ILE A 127 -1.60 -2.61 5.05
CA ILE A 127 -2.98 -2.49 5.51
C ILE A 127 -3.06 -2.17 7.00
N GLN A 128 -4.00 -1.31 7.37
CA GLN A 128 -4.40 -1.10 8.76
C GLN A 128 -5.58 -2.02 9.08
N THR A 129 -5.43 -2.82 10.11
CA THR A 129 -6.45 -3.76 10.61
C THR A 129 -6.81 -3.45 12.05
N CYS A 130 -7.88 -4.08 12.55
CA CYS A 130 -8.06 -4.23 14.00
C CYS A 130 -6.99 -5.16 14.57
N GLY A 131 -6.81 -5.15 15.90
CA GLY A 131 -5.94 -6.11 16.56
C GLY A 131 -6.41 -7.55 16.32
N MET A 132 -5.48 -8.50 16.44
CA MET A 132 -5.77 -9.93 16.31
C MET A 132 -6.77 -10.39 17.40
N ASP A 133 -7.81 -11.13 17.00
CA ASP A 133 -8.77 -11.73 17.92
C ASP A 133 -8.20 -13.00 18.62
N GLN A 134 -8.99 -13.58 19.52
CA GLN A 134 -8.61 -14.79 20.25
C GLN A 134 -8.45 -16.03 19.36
N ASN A 135 -8.95 -16.00 18.13
CA ASN A 135 -8.89 -17.10 17.17
C ASN A 135 -7.77 -16.92 16.13
N GLY A 136 -6.98 -15.84 16.26
CA GLY A 136 -5.90 -15.52 15.32
C GLY A 136 -6.34 -14.79 14.07
N ASN A 137 -7.55 -14.21 14.04
CA ASN A 137 -8.05 -13.47 12.89
C ASN A 137 -7.82 -11.96 13.03
N PHE A 138 -7.64 -11.29 11.90
CA PHE A 138 -7.60 -9.84 11.77
C PHE A 138 -8.85 -9.36 11.03
N ASN A 139 -9.55 -8.38 11.60
CA ASN A 139 -10.62 -7.71 10.89
C ASN A 139 -10.03 -6.62 10.00
N LEU A 140 -10.32 -6.70 8.70
CA LEU A 140 -9.79 -5.77 7.68
C LEU A 140 -10.41 -4.36 7.75
N GLY A 141 -11.35 -4.13 8.67
CA GLY A 141 -11.97 -2.83 8.88
C GLY A 141 -13.08 -2.51 7.87
N PRO A 142 -13.52 -1.24 7.78
CA PRO A 142 -14.70 -0.84 7.01
C PRO A 142 -14.45 -0.70 5.50
N CYS A 143 -13.20 -0.66 5.06
CA CYS A 143 -12.83 -0.37 3.67
C CYS A 143 -12.06 -1.54 3.05
N ILE A 144 -12.72 -2.68 2.90
CA ILE A 144 -12.10 -3.91 2.40
C ILE A 144 -11.78 -3.81 0.90
N ALA A 145 -12.76 -3.35 0.09
CA ALA A 145 -12.66 -3.30 -1.37
C ALA A 145 -12.04 -4.60 -1.95
N SER A 146 -11.00 -4.51 -2.75
CA SER A 146 -10.24 -5.65 -3.31
C SER A 146 -9.06 -6.09 -2.44
N THR A 147 -8.98 -5.66 -1.19
CA THR A 147 -7.87 -6.01 -0.28
C THR A 147 -7.73 -7.52 -0.09
N ARG A 148 -8.86 -8.25 -0.05
CA ARG A 148 -8.85 -9.70 0.08
C ARG A 148 -8.15 -10.37 -1.10
N GLU A 149 -8.43 -9.91 -2.30
CA GLU A 149 -7.82 -10.41 -3.52
C GLU A 149 -6.32 -10.05 -3.56
N ALA A 150 -5.96 -8.85 -3.12
CA ALA A 150 -4.56 -8.44 -3.01
C ALA A 150 -3.76 -9.30 -2.01
N ILE A 151 -4.37 -9.74 -0.89
CA ILE A 151 -3.73 -10.66 0.07
C ILE A 151 -3.49 -12.04 -0.54
N GLN A 152 -4.31 -12.47 -1.48
CA GLN A 152 -4.24 -13.79 -2.11
C GLN A 152 -3.33 -13.83 -3.35
N ARG A 153 -2.92 -12.63 -3.83
CA ARG A 153 -2.08 -12.46 -5.00
C ARG A 153 -0.59 -12.62 -4.67
#